data_989f0a8dd05ed30bfa22b1afcc9c2829
#
_entry.id   989f0a8dd05ed30bfa22b1afcc9c2829
#
_cell.length_a   1.000
_cell.length_b   1.000
_cell.length_c   1.000
_cell.angle_alpha   90.00
_cell.angle_beta   90.00
_cell.angle_gamma   90.00
#
_symmetry.space_group_name_H-M   'P 1'
#
loop_
_entity.id
_entity.type
_entity.pdbx_description
1 polymer ?
#
loop_
_entity_poly.entity_id
_entity_poly.type
_entity_poly.pdbx_seq_one_letter_code
_entity_poly.pdbx_strand_id
1 'polypeptide(L)' 'MKNGILCIETATKNCSVALFEDGHLVSCREESSTEYIHSEKLAQFIDEVLTENKITAKNLAA' A
#
# COMPACT_ATOMS: atom_id res chain seq x y z
N MET A 1 2.93 -12.24 -9.52
CA MET A 1 3.14 -12.33 -8.07
C MET A 1 2.22 -13.39 -7.48
N LYS A 2 2.76 -14.20 -6.61
CA LYS A 2 2.06 -15.32 -6.02
C LYS A 2 1.55 -14.93 -4.63
N ASN A 3 0.24 -15.11 -4.39
CA ASN A 3 -0.39 -14.76 -3.12
C ASN A 3 -0.09 -13.34 -2.65
N GLY A 4 -0.21 -12.39 -3.56
CA GLY A 4 -0.02 -10.97 -3.23
C GLY A 4 -1.17 -10.43 -2.41
N ILE A 5 -0.84 -9.77 -1.30
CA ILE A 5 -1.83 -9.15 -0.41
C ILE A 5 -1.43 -7.70 -0.19
N LEU A 6 -2.36 -6.80 -0.42
CA LEU A 6 -2.16 -5.39 -0.18
C LEU A 6 -2.91 -5.01 1.09
N CYS A 7 -2.18 -4.54 2.09
CA CYS A 7 -2.75 -4.09 3.35
C CYS A 7 -2.77 -2.59 3.39
N ILE A 8 -3.91 -2.02 3.74
CA ILE A 8 -4.10 -0.58 3.81
C ILE A 8 -4.61 -0.24 5.20
N GLU A 9 -3.95 0.70 5.85
CA GLU A 9 -4.39 1.19 7.13
C GLU A 9 -4.45 2.70 7.11
N THR A 10 -5.56 3.26 7.54
CA THR A 10 -5.74 4.70 7.61
C THR A 10 -6.26 5.08 8.98
N ALA A 11 -5.67 6.12 9.55
CA ALA A 11 -6.17 6.76 10.74
C ALA A 11 -6.18 8.26 10.44
N THR A 12 -6.72 9.06 11.34
CA THR A 12 -6.89 10.50 11.10
C THR A 12 -5.63 11.19 10.61
N LYS A 13 -4.48 10.82 11.14
CA LYS A 13 -3.22 11.47 10.82
C LYS A 13 -2.13 10.51 10.34
N ASN A 14 -2.51 9.28 10.08
CA ASN A 14 -1.58 8.26 9.62
C ASN A 14 -2.15 7.50 8.45
N CYS A 15 -1.30 7.14 7.54
CA CYS A 15 -1.69 6.34 6.38
C CYS A 15 -0.55 5.37 6.07
N SER A 16 -0.88 4.12 5.86
CA SER A 16 0.13 3.15 5.46
C SER A 16 -0.42 2.17 4.44
N VAL A 17 0.48 1.73 3.56
CA VAL A 17 0.19 0.71 2.55
C VAL A 17 1.34 -0.27 2.58
N ALA A 18 1.04 -1.55 2.68
CA ALA A 18 2.04 -2.60 2.70
C ALA A 18 1.67 -3.69 1.72
N LEU A 19 2.65 -4.18 0.99
CA LEU A 19 2.46 -5.27 0.04
C LEU A 19 3.19 -6.50 0.57
N PHE A 20 2.48 -7.62 0.64
CA PHE A 20 3.02 -8.91 1.06
C PHE A 20 2.94 -9.91 -0.08
N GLU A 21 3.89 -10.83 -0.10
CA GLU A 21 3.87 -11.97 -1.01
C GLU A 21 4.20 -13.21 -0.19
N ASP A 22 3.30 -14.18 -0.21
CA ASP A 22 3.44 -15.43 0.57
C ASP A 22 3.76 -15.17 2.05
N GLY A 23 3.13 -14.16 2.63
CA GLY A 23 3.34 -13.81 4.03
C GLY A 23 4.59 -12.98 4.31
N HIS A 24 5.36 -12.63 3.29
CA HIS A 24 6.56 -11.81 3.45
C HIS A 24 6.31 -10.39 3.00
N LEU A 25 6.79 -9.43 3.77
CA LEU A 25 6.70 -8.01 3.42
C LEU A 25 7.62 -7.73 2.24
N VAL A 26 7.04 -7.22 1.17
CA VAL A 26 7.77 -6.89 -0.05
C VAL A 26 8.05 -5.40 -0.13
N SER A 27 7.07 -4.58 0.21
CA SER A 27 7.18 -3.14 0.08
C SER A 27 6.20 -2.46 1.02
N CYS A 28 6.55 -1.27 1.46
CA CYS A 28 5.72 -0.52 2.42
C CYS A 28 5.89 0.97 2.19
N ARG A 29 4.80 1.70 2.37
CA ARG A 29 4.80 3.16 2.41
C ARG A 29 3.97 3.59 3.59
N GLU A 30 4.46 4.57 4.35
CA GLU A 30 3.69 5.11 5.45
C GLU A 30 3.99 6.59 5.64
N GLU A 31 3.03 7.30 6.16
CA GLU A 31 3.16 8.72 6.43
C GLU A 31 2.35 9.11 7.66
N SER A 32 2.93 9.94 8.49
CA SER A 32 2.25 10.57 9.62
C SER A 32 2.26 12.07 9.37
N SER A 33 1.19 12.73 9.76
CA SER A 33 1.05 14.17 9.54
C SER A 33 0.29 14.80 10.69
N THR A 34 0.49 16.11 10.89
CA THR A 34 -0.30 16.88 11.84
C THR A 34 -1.65 17.26 11.25
N GLU A 35 -1.84 17.05 9.96
CA GLU A 35 -3.07 17.33 9.25
C GLU A 35 -3.67 16.02 8.73
N TYR A 36 -4.92 16.10 8.25
CA TYR A 36 -5.56 14.93 7.67
C TYR A 36 -4.80 14.46 6.44
N ILE A 37 -4.70 13.14 6.31
CA ILE A 37 -4.11 12.54 5.12
C ILE A 37 -5.24 12.31 4.12
N HIS A 38 -5.12 12.90 2.96
CA HIS A 38 -6.14 12.82 1.92
C HIS A 38 -6.09 11.48 1.18
N SER A 39 -7.23 11.08 0.64
CA SER A 39 -7.33 9.87 -0.14
C SER A 39 -6.39 9.86 -1.36
N GLU A 40 -6.05 11.04 -1.86
CA GLU A 40 -5.09 11.18 -2.96
C GLU A 40 -3.72 10.62 -2.59
N LYS A 41 -3.30 10.84 -1.34
CA LYS A 41 -2.02 10.34 -0.86
C LYS A 41 -2.03 8.82 -0.77
N LEU A 42 -3.13 8.26 -0.30
CA LEU A 42 -3.31 6.83 -0.22
C LEU A 42 -3.26 6.19 -1.61
N ALA A 43 -3.97 6.78 -2.57
CA ALA A 43 -3.98 6.30 -3.94
C ALA A 43 -2.58 6.34 -4.54
N GLN A 44 -1.82 7.41 -4.25
CA GLN A 44 -0.45 7.55 -4.72
C GLN A 44 0.44 6.44 -4.14
N PHE A 45 0.29 6.15 -2.86
CA PHE A 45 1.07 5.09 -2.21
C PHE A 45 0.78 3.73 -2.82
N ILE A 46 -0.49 3.44 -3.06
CA ILE A 46 -0.90 2.19 -3.68
C ILE A 46 -0.26 2.07 -5.07
N ASP A 47 -0.36 3.12 -5.86
CA ASP A 47 0.21 3.13 -7.20
C ASP A 47 1.73 2.94 -7.17
N GLU A 48 2.43 3.62 -6.27
CA GLU A 48 3.87 3.50 -6.12
C GLU A 48 4.28 2.08 -5.76
N VAL A 49 3.59 1.48 -4.81
CA VAL A 49 3.92 0.13 -4.35
C VAL A 49 3.71 -0.89 -5.47
N LEU A 50 2.60 -0.78 -6.18
CA LEU A 50 2.30 -1.70 -7.27
C LEU A 50 3.29 -1.52 -8.43
N THR A 51 3.54 -0.29 -8.83
CA THR A 51 4.45 0.03 -9.93
C THR A 51 5.88 -0.41 -9.61
N GLU A 52 6.34 -0.15 -8.39
CA GLU A 52 7.68 -0.52 -7.95
C GLU A 52 7.91 -2.03 -8.05
N ASN A 53 6.87 -2.80 -7.80
CA ASN A 53 6.94 -4.26 -7.85
C ASN A 53 6.47 -4.84 -9.19
N LYS A 54 6.19 -3.98 -10.15
CA LYS A 54 5.77 -4.36 -11.51
C LYS A 54 4.53 -5.24 -11.53
N ILE A 55 3.57 -4.90 -10.69
CA ILE A 55 2.32 -5.63 -10.62
C ILE A 55 1.14 -4.68 -10.79
N THR A 56 -0.03 -5.25 -11.06
CA THR A 56 -1.28 -4.50 -11.12
C THR A 56 -2.21 -5.05 -10.06
N ALA A 57 -3.29 -4.32 -9.78
CA ALA A 57 -4.28 -4.75 -8.81
C ALA A 57 -4.86 -6.13 -9.15
N LYS A 58 -4.88 -6.50 -10.42
CA LYS A 58 -5.38 -7.80 -10.85
C LYS A 58 -4.52 -8.96 -10.40
N ASN A 59 -3.26 -8.71 -10.07
CA ASN A 59 -2.33 -9.74 -9.63
C ASN A 59 -2.42 -10.03 -8.14
N LEU A 60 -3.21 -9.27 -7.41
CA LEU A 60 -3.33 -9.42 -5.97
C LEU A 60 -4.36 -10.49 -5.62
N ALA A 61 -4.07 -11.26 -4.58
CA ALA A 61 -5.03 -12.20 -4.01
C ALA A 61 -6.00 -11.47 -3.07
N ALA A 62 -5.52 -10.40 -2.46
CA ALA A 62 -6.34 -9.59 -1.56
C ALA A 62 -5.77 -8.20 -1.37
#